data_76885b2c7c5c7723fdc612691c66a70f
#
_entry.id   76885b2c7c5c7723fdc612691c66a70f
#
_cell.length_a   1.000
_cell.length_b   1.000
_cell.length_c   1.000
_cell.angle_alpha   90.00
_cell.angle_beta   90.00
_cell.angle_gamma   90.00
#
_symmetry.space_group_name_H-M   'P 1'
#
loop_
_entity.id
_entity.type
_entity.pdbx_description
1 polymer ?
#
loop_
_entity_poly.entity_id
_entity_poly.type
_entity_poly.pdbx_seq_one_letter_code
_entity_poly.pdbx_strand_id
1 'polypeptide(L)'
;MANYMIARFDEIDAVKCPCGFAKRAFAGPDNSAATMHIVDIHADSRAHYHKKLTEIYLVLEGSGQMELDGDKIPVTPFTAIFIKPGCRHRAVGKMRIINVCIPPFDPDDEWFD
;
A
#
# COMPACT_ATOMS: atom_id res chain seq x y z
N MET A 1 -21.39 19.76 8.86
CA MET A 1 -20.51 18.64 8.47
C MET A 1 -19.13 19.15 8.15
N ALA A 2 -18.11 18.50 8.67
CA ALA A 2 -16.74 18.91 8.36
C ALA A 2 -16.37 18.50 6.93
N ASN A 3 -15.53 19.32 6.31
CA ASN A 3 -14.99 19.05 4.97
C ASN A 3 -13.62 18.37 5.03
N TYR A 4 -13.30 17.74 6.16
CA TYR A 4 -12.01 17.09 6.37
C TYR A 4 -12.13 15.92 7.34
N MET A 5 -11.14 15.05 7.29
CA MET A 5 -10.92 13.99 8.28
C MET A 5 -9.47 14.03 8.72
N ILE A 6 -9.22 13.69 9.97
CA ILE A 6 -7.87 13.61 10.53
C ILE A 6 -7.68 12.21 11.12
N ALA A 7 -6.56 11.59 10.81
CA ALA A 7 -6.15 10.34 11.41
C ALA A 7 -4.74 10.48 11.99
N ARG A 8 -4.52 9.88 13.16
CA ARG A 8 -3.20 9.79 13.77
C ARG A 8 -2.79 8.33 13.78
N PHE A 9 -1.76 8.00 13.01
CA PHE A 9 -1.36 6.61 12.84
C PHE A 9 -0.87 5.95 14.12
N ASP A 10 -0.34 6.71 15.06
CA ASP A 10 0.05 6.20 16.37
C ASP A 10 -1.14 5.78 17.23
N GLU A 11 -2.35 6.21 16.88
CA GLU A 11 -3.60 5.82 17.54
C GLU A 11 -4.36 4.72 16.76
N ILE A 12 -3.84 4.27 15.63
CA ILE A 12 -4.46 3.22 14.81
C ILE A 12 -3.77 1.88 15.11
N ASP A 13 -4.56 0.86 15.40
CA ASP A 13 -4.03 -0.48 15.60
C ASP A 13 -3.56 -1.08 14.28
N ALA A 14 -2.40 -1.72 14.32
CA ALA A 14 -1.89 -2.44 13.16
C ALA A 14 -2.70 -3.73 12.96
N VAL A 15 -2.97 -4.04 11.69
CA VAL A 15 -3.57 -5.31 11.29
C VAL A 15 -2.57 -6.11 10.46
N LYS A 16 -2.62 -7.43 10.60
CA LYS A 16 -1.74 -8.30 9.84
C LYS A 16 -2.16 -8.32 8.37
N CYS A 17 -1.19 -8.23 7.48
CA CYS A 17 -1.38 -8.40 6.05
C CYS A 17 -0.37 -9.44 5.53
N PRO A 18 -0.51 -9.95 4.28
CA PRO A 18 0.42 -10.95 3.76
C PRO A 18 1.90 -10.51 3.74
N CYS A 19 2.15 -9.21 3.63
CA CYS A 19 3.51 -8.65 3.58
C CYS A 19 4.05 -8.20 4.95
N GLY A 20 3.22 -8.20 6.01
CA GLY A 20 3.62 -7.74 7.33
C GLY A 20 2.45 -7.15 8.11
N PHE A 21 2.52 -5.87 8.44
CA PHE A 21 1.48 -5.16 9.20
C PHE A 21 1.11 -3.85 8.52
N ALA A 22 -0.17 -3.49 8.60
CA ALA A 22 -0.68 -2.25 8.04
C ALA A 22 -1.52 -1.49 9.06
N LYS A 23 -1.36 -0.18 9.08
CA LYS A 23 -2.25 0.76 9.76
C LYS A 23 -3.01 1.52 8.69
N ARG A 24 -4.33 1.49 8.74
CA ARG A 24 -5.20 2.03 7.68
C ARG A 24 -5.96 3.24 8.16
N ALA A 25 -5.79 4.36 7.49
CA ALA A 25 -6.49 5.61 7.76
C ALA A 25 -7.60 5.86 6.74
N PHE A 26 -8.66 6.51 7.18
CA PHE A 26 -9.78 6.97 6.37
C PHE A 26 -10.65 5.85 5.79
N ALA A 27 -10.52 4.64 6.31
CA ALA A 27 -11.40 3.53 5.95
C ALA A 27 -12.80 3.76 6.57
N GLY A 28 -13.83 3.43 5.85
CA GLY A 28 -15.20 3.51 6.32
C GLY A 28 -16.18 3.95 5.26
N PRO A 29 -17.49 3.88 5.55
CA PRO A 29 -18.53 4.13 4.55
C PRO A 29 -18.64 5.59 4.12
N ASP A 30 -18.11 6.52 4.90
CA ASP A 30 -18.23 7.96 4.63
C ASP A 30 -17.17 8.48 3.65
N ASN A 31 -16.25 7.63 3.23
CA ASN A 31 -15.15 8.01 2.33
C ASN A 31 -15.10 7.07 1.14
N SER A 32 -15.38 7.60 -0.04
CA SER A 32 -15.31 6.88 -1.30
C SER A 32 -14.12 7.33 -2.18
N ALA A 33 -13.26 8.21 -1.68
CA ALA A 33 -12.19 8.81 -2.48
C ALA A 33 -10.87 8.03 -2.40
N ALA A 34 -10.32 7.87 -1.19
CA ALA A 34 -9.00 7.26 -1.01
C ALA A 34 -8.79 6.82 0.43
N THR A 35 -7.92 5.83 0.62
CA THR A 35 -7.39 5.47 1.95
C THR A 35 -5.89 5.63 1.95
N MET A 36 -5.32 5.83 3.15
CA MET A 36 -3.88 5.99 3.33
C MET A 36 -3.40 5.00 4.39
N HIS A 37 -2.31 4.32 4.10
CA HIS A 37 -1.80 3.25 4.93
C HIS A 37 -0.34 3.46 5.26
N ILE A 38 0.06 3.09 6.47
CA ILE A 38 1.47 2.82 6.77
C ILE A 38 1.63 1.32 6.84
N VAL A 39 2.54 0.77 6.03
CA VAL A 39 2.76 -0.67 5.94
C VAL A 39 4.19 -0.99 6.32
N ASP A 40 4.34 -1.87 7.31
CA ASP A 40 5.63 -2.47 7.66
C ASP A 40 5.76 -3.80 6.93
N ILE A 41 6.68 -3.85 5.97
CA ILE A 41 6.91 -5.02 5.14
C ILE A 41 8.02 -5.85 5.77
N HIS A 42 7.69 -7.09 6.12
CA HIS A 42 8.60 -8.03 6.78
C HIS A 42 8.80 -9.31 5.99
N ALA A 43 7.93 -9.59 5.04
CA ALA A 43 7.95 -10.83 4.28
C ALA A 43 7.66 -10.56 2.82
N ASP A 44 8.27 -11.37 1.97
CA ASP A 44 8.02 -11.30 0.54
C ASP A 44 6.64 -11.89 0.26
N SER A 45 5.70 -11.05 -0.11
CA SER A 45 4.37 -11.50 -0.50
C SER A 45 4.40 -12.01 -1.94
N ARG A 46 3.35 -12.76 -2.28
CA ARG A 46 3.13 -13.18 -3.65
C ARG A 46 2.81 -11.97 -4.53
N ALA A 47 3.31 -11.94 -5.76
CA ALA A 47 2.96 -10.90 -6.71
C ALA A 47 1.45 -10.90 -6.97
N HIS A 48 0.86 -9.73 -6.95
CA HIS A 48 -0.58 -9.54 -7.10
C HIS A 48 -0.87 -8.29 -7.91
N TYR A 49 -2.13 -8.11 -8.25
CA TYR A 49 -2.59 -6.91 -8.95
C TYR A 49 -4.00 -6.55 -8.52
N HIS A 50 -4.39 -5.32 -8.81
CA HIS A 50 -5.73 -4.80 -8.56
C HIS A 50 -6.36 -4.45 -9.91
N LYS A 51 -7.66 -4.65 -10.02
CA LYS A 51 -8.40 -4.31 -11.23
C LYS A 51 -8.95 -2.90 -11.21
N LYS A 52 -9.20 -2.36 -10.00
CA LYS A 52 -9.80 -1.05 -9.79
C LYS A 52 -8.86 -0.07 -9.11
N LEU A 53 -8.09 -0.53 -8.13
CA LEU A 53 -7.24 0.32 -7.32
C LEU A 53 -6.03 0.83 -8.10
N THR A 54 -5.79 2.13 -7.97
CA THR A 54 -4.49 2.75 -8.19
C THR A 54 -3.81 2.86 -6.84
N GLU A 55 -2.53 2.53 -6.76
CA GLU A 55 -1.76 2.66 -5.54
C GLU A 55 -0.59 3.60 -5.74
N ILE A 56 -0.30 4.40 -4.73
CA ILE A 56 0.91 5.23 -4.69
C ILE A 56 1.69 4.82 -3.46
N TYR A 57 2.91 4.36 -3.67
CA TYR A 57 3.84 4.00 -2.59
C TYR A 57 4.87 5.10 -2.40
N LEU A 58 5.23 5.34 -1.14
CA LEU A 58 6.40 6.13 -0.78
C LEU A 58 7.20 5.33 0.24
N VAL A 59 8.43 4.99 -0.09
CA VAL A 59 9.34 4.31 0.85
C VAL A 59 9.78 5.31 1.91
N LEU A 60 9.54 4.99 3.19
CA LEU A 60 9.96 5.82 4.33
C LEU A 60 11.27 5.35 4.93
N GLU A 61 11.41 4.04 5.14
CA GLU A 61 12.55 3.44 5.81
C GLU A 61 12.88 2.11 5.16
N GLY A 62 14.15 1.72 5.27
CA GLY A 62 14.63 0.46 4.71
C GLY A 62 14.94 0.57 3.22
N SER A 63 15.24 -0.58 2.63
CA SER A 63 15.54 -0.66 1.20
C SER A 63 15.22 -2.08 0.72
N GLY A 64 15.09 -2.21 -0.57
CA GLY A 64 14.77 -3.48 -1.21
C GLY A 64 14.50 -3.29 -2.68
N GLN A 65 13.58 -4.07 -3.19
CA GLN A 65 13.17 -4.00 -4.58
C GLN A 65 11.66 -3.93 -4.69
N MET A 66 11.19 -3.27 -5.72
CA MET A 66 9.82 -3.44 -6.21
C MET A 66 9.88 -4.27 -7.48
N GLU A 67 9.11 -5.34 -7.52
CA GLU A 67 8.85 -6.06 -8.76
C GLU A 67 7.57 -5.50 -9.37
N LEU A 68 7.70 -4.99 -10.59
CA LEU A 68 6.63 -4.28 -11.30
C LEU A 68 6.54 -4.86 -12.72
N ASP A 69 5.50 -5.66 -12.98
CA ASP A 69 5.31 -6.38 -14.25
C ASP A 69 6.57 -7.15 -14.69
N GLY A 70 7.26 -7.78 -13.74
CA GLY A 70 8.48 -8.54 -13.98
C GLY A 70 9.78 -7.75 -13.90
N ASP A 71 9.71 -6.43 -13.91
CA ASP A 71 10.89 -5.58 -13.72
C ASP A 71 11.25 -5.51 -12.24
N LYS A 72 12.53 -5.69 -11.92
CA LYS A 72 13.05 -5.61 -10.56
C LYS A 72 13.75 -4.28 -10.38
N ILE A 73 13.11 -3.38 -9.64
CA ILE A 73 13.58 -2.02 -9.46
C ILE A 73 14.08 -1.84 -8.03
N PRO A 74 15.37 -1.52 -7.80
CA PRO A 74 15.85 -1.19 -6.47
C PRO A 74 15.18 0.07 -5.96
N VAL A 75 14.80 0.07 -4.68
CA VAL A 75 14.16 1.23 -4.05
C VAL A 75 14.84 1.54 -2.72
N THR A 76 14.91 2.82 -2.40
CA THR A 76 15.50 3.38 -1.18
C THR A 76 14.53 4.41 -0.60
N PRO A 77 14.77 4.92 0.62
CA PRO A 77 13.88 5.94 1.21
C PRO A 77 13.64 7.10 0.25
N PHE A 78 12.38 7.56 0.27
CA PHE A 78 11.85 8.63 -0.58
C PHE A 78 11.72 8.30 -2.06
N THR A 79 11.78 7.01 -2.41
CA THR A 79 11.34 6.55 -3.73
C THR A 79 9.82 6.47 -3.74
N ALA A 80 9.19 7.08 -4.74
CA ALA A 80 7.75 6.99 -4.96
C ALA A 80 7.45 6.09 -6.15
N ILE A 81 6.41 5.27 -6.02
CA ILE A 81 5.98 4.35 -7.08
C ILE A 81 4.50 4.56 -7.33
N PHE A 82 4.12 4.76 -8.58
CA PHE A 82 2.74 4.86 -9.02
C PHE A 82 2.35 3.55 -9.68
N ILE A 83 1.43 2.80 -9.06
CA ILE A 83 1.03 1.47 -9.51
C ILE A 83 -0.36 1.54 -10.09
N LYS A 84 -0.45 1.37 -11.40
CA LYS A 84 -1.73 1.41 -12.13
C LYS A 84 -2.50 0.10 -11.95
N PRO A 85 -3.83 0.12 -12.11
CA PRO A 85 -4.61 -1.11 -12.17
C PRO A 85 -4.01 -2.07 -13.20
N GLY A 86 -3.95 -3.35 -12.87
CA GLY A 86 -3.41 -4.40 -13.72
C GLY A 86 -1.92 -4.65 -13.57
N CYS A 87 -1.16 -3.74 -12.97
CA CYS A 87 0.27 -3.94 -12.75
C CYS A 87 0.50 -5.03 -11.71
N ARG A 88 1.19 -6.10 -12.11
CA ARG A 88 1.61 -7.18 -11.20
C ARG A 88 2.78 -6.66 -10.37
N HIS A 89 2.64 -6.70 -9.06
CA HIS A 89 3.65 -6.10 -8.19
C HIS A 89 3.80 -6.81 -6.87
N ARG A 90 4.98 -6.67 -6.29
CA ARG A 90 5.27 -7.01 -4.90
C ARG A 90 6.48 -6.22 -4.42
N ALA A 91 6.52 -5.95 -3.11
CA ALA A 91 7.70 -5.42 -2.46
C ALA A 91 8.56 -6.58 -1.93
N VAL A 92 9.86 -6.50 -2.13
CA VAL A 92 10.83 -7.50 -1.64
C VAL A 92 11.84 -6.77 -0.77
N GLY A 93 12.03 -7.28 0.45
CA GLY A 93 12.92 -6.67 1.44
C GLY A 93 12.14 -6.07 2.61
N LYS A 94 12.88 -5.64 3.61
CA LYS A 94 12.31 -5.08 4.84
C LYS A 94 12.22 -3.57 4.71
N MET A 95 11.00 -3.05 4.66
CA MET A 95 10.72 -1.63 4.43
C MET A 95 9.50 -1.17 5.20
N ARG A 96 9.45 0.14 5.46
CA ARG A 96 8.23 0.82 5.88
C ARG A 96 7.83 1.76 4.75
N ILE A 97 6.59 1.65 4.30
CA ILE A 97 6.08 2.46 3.21
C ILE A 97 4.77 3.16 3.61
N ILE A 98 4.50 4.28 2.93
CA ILE A 98 3.15 4.81 2.83
C ILE A 98 2.53 4.24 1.56
N ASN A 99 1.27 3.81 1.66
CA ASN A 99 0.48 3.36 0.53
C ASN A 99 -0.83 4.15 0.48
N VAL A 100 -1.08 4.82 -0.64
CA VAL A 100 -2.37 5.50 -0.89
C VAL A 100 -3.14 4.67 -1.90
N CYS A 101 -4.37 4.30 -1.56
CA CYS A 101 -5.26 3.54 -2.43
C CYS A 101 -6.39 4.43 -2.94
N ILE A 102 -6.59 4.46 -4.24
CA ILE A 102 -7.61 5.25 -4.93
C ILE A 102 -8.33 4.34 -5.92
N PRO A 103 -9.63 4.06 -5.75
CA PRO A 103 -10.52 4.35 -4.63
C PRO A 103 -10.05 3.68 -3.32
N PRO A 104 -10.82 3.77 -2.21
CA PRO A 104 -10.41 3.19 -0.94
C PRO A 104 -10.04 1.71 -1.03
N PHE A 105 -9.10 1.30 -0.18
CA PHE A 105 -8.66 -0.09 -0.13
C PHE A 105 -9.85 -1.05 -0.04
N ASP A 106 -9.82 -2.05 -0.90
CA ASP A 106 -10.81 -3.12 -0.98
C ASP A 106 -10.08 -4.46 -1.02
N PRO A 107 -10.15 -5.27 0.04
CA PRO A 107 -9.47 -6.56 0.08
C PRO A 107 -9.98 -7.54 -0.98
N ASP A 108 -11.18 -7.33 -1.51
CA ASP A 108 -11.74 -8.18 -2.56
C ASP A 108 -11.19 -7.84 -3.96
N ASP A 109 -10.50 -6.71 -4.09
CA ASP A 109 -9.84 -6.30 -5.34
C ASP A 109 -8.34 -6.65 -5.30
N GLU A 110 -8.03 -7.84 -4.86
CA GLU A 110 -6.68 -8.38 -4.87
C GLU A 110 -6.68 -9.70 -5.66
N TRP A 111 -5.89 -9.74 -6.72
CA TRP A 111 -5.89 -10.82 -7.69
C TRP A 111 -4.50 -11.40 -7.88
N PHE A 112 -4.46 -12.68 -8.16
CA PHE A 112 -3.22 -13.43 -8.41
C PHE A 112 -3.33 -14.13 -9.75
N ASP A 113 -2.23 -14.27 -10.42
CA ASP A 113 -2.17 -15.09 -11.65
C ASP A 113 -2.10 -16.58 -11.31
#